data_6145ec1a1e105851ef52eb908d649dde
#
_entry.id   6145ec1a1e105851ef52eb908d649dde
#
_cell.length_a   1.000
_cell.length_b   1.000
_cell.length_c   1.000
_cell.angle_alpha   90.00
_cell.angle_beta   90.00
_cell.angle_gamma   90.00
#
_symmetry.space_group_name_H-M   'P 1'
#
loop_
_entity.id
_entity.type
_entity.pdbx_description
1 polymer ?
#
loop_
_entity_poly.entity_id
_entity_poly.type
_entity_poly.pdbx_seq_one_letter_code
_entity_poly.pdbx_strand_id
1 'polypeptide(L)'
;VVRSLRARRRRRRLRSVALIGIDGSGKTTQAHQLADALVAAGRPATYHRNAGGRRWLGRIAQRLGRPDAQRLVGRDGLLAVESVLRWLAIALALISCLVTGRTAVMDRYSACQYASIRAHGGHRWERLARAGYRVFPQPQVTFLLSLDPAEAYRRIERRGTDHETLGWLTAADTAYRALPEYPTFILVDAGRPADEVSKQIRHHLADWFGADEAAAGLPLTTGERENQPESLKSA
;
A
#
# COMPACT_ATOMS: atom_id res chain seq x y z
N VAL A 1 -43.07 26.71 -10.82
CA VAL A 1 -42.47 25.36 -10.91
C VAL A 1 -41.02 25.52 -11.32
N VAL A 2 -40.10 25.63 -10.35
CA VAL A 2 -38.67 25.69 -10.56
C VAL A 2 -38.17 24.25 -10.51
N ARG A 3 -37.98 23.62 -11.69
CA ARG A 3 -37.28 22.36 -11.82
C ARG A 3 -35.81 22.61 -11.54
N SER A 4 -35.35 22.22 -10.35
CA SER A 4 -33.96 22.12 -10.00
C SER A 4 -33.25 21.16 -10.97
N LEU A 5 -32.51 21.68 -11.92
CA LEU A 5 -31.54 20.97 -12.72
C LEU A 5 -30.33 20.64 -11.83
N ARG A 6 -30.47 19.67 -10.95
CA ARG A 6 -29.30 19.01 -10.36
C ARG A 6 -28.60 18.31 -11.53
N ALA A 7 -27.57 18.99 -12.08
CA ALA A 7 -26.63 18.38 -13.00
C ALA A 7 -26.16 17.08 -12.36
N ARG A 8 -26.52 15.94 -12.97
CA ARG A 8 -25.92 14.65 -12.67
C ARG A 8 -24.44 14.76 -13.03
N ARG A 9 -23.62 15.20 -12.05
CA ARG A 9 -22.17 15.00 -12.13
C ARG A 9 -21.99 13.51 -12.36
N ARG A 10 -21.56 13.12 -13.56
CA ARG A 10 -21.15 11.72 -13.84
C ARG A 10 -20.16 11.38 -12.76
N ARG A 11 -20.55 10.54 -11.80
CA ARG A 11 -19.67 10.09 -10.73
C ARG A 11 -18.44 9.47 -11.40
N ARG A 12 -17.31 10.14 -11.30
CA ARG A 12 -16.05 9.66 -11.85
C ARG A 12 -15.79 8.28 -11.24
N ARG A 13 -15.64 7.27 -12.07
CA ARG A 13 -15.34 5.92 -11.61
C ARG A 13 -13.94 5.92 -11.00
N LEU A 14 -13.84 5.51 -9.73
CA LEU A 14 -12.55 5.25 -9.09
C LEU A 14 -11.95 3.99 -9.73
N ARG A 15 -10.77 4.11 -10.32
CA ARG A 15 -10.08 3.00 -10.97
C ARG A 15 -8.95 2.44 -10.13
N SER A 16 -8.19 3.32 -9.48
CA SER A 16 -7.06 2.93 -8.66
C SER A 16 -6.78 3.92 -7.53
N VAL A 17 -6.46 3.37 -6.38
CA VAL A 17 -5.98 4.08 -5.18
C VAL A 17 -4.71 3.41 -4.71
N ALA A 18 -3.71 4.18 -4.32
CA ALA A 18 -2.49 3.65 -3.74
C ALA A 18 -2.32 4.12 -2.28
N LEU A 19 -1.90 3.21 -1.42
CA LEU A 19 -1.49 3.48 -0.06
C LEU A 19 0.03 3.27 0.04
N ILE A 20 0.75 4.34 0.38
CA ILE A 20 2.21 4.36 0.48
C ILE A 20 2.65 4.84 1.87
N GLY A 21 3.93 4.71 2.20
CA GLY A 21 4.52 5.12 3.47
C GLY A 21 5.57 4.12 3.96
N ILE A 22 6.22 4.42 5.07
CA ILE A 22 7.25 3.58 5.69
C ILE A 22 6.65 2.28 6.26
N ASP A 23 7.48 1.27 6.50
CA ASP A 23 7.03 0.03 7.13
C ASP A 23 6.57 0.33 8.56
N GLY A 24 5.57 -0.40 9.04
CA GLY A 24 4.90 -0.10 10.32
C GLY A 24 3.77 0.93 10.23
N SER A 25 3.60 1.69 9.12
CA SER A 25 2.56 2.72 8.99
C SER A 25 1.13 2.20 8.77
N GLY A 26 0.91 0.88 8.71
CA GLY A 26 -0.43 0.31 8.60
C GLY A 26 -1.01 0.21 7.19
N LYS A 27 -0.22 0.41 6.14
CA LYS A 27 -0.67 0.36 4.72
C LYS A 27 -1.53 -0.85 4.39
N THR A 28 -1.06 -2.03 4.75
CA THR A 28 -1.75 -3.29 4.45
C THR A 28 -3.12 -3.35 5.10
N THR A 29 -3.21 -2.99 6.39
CA THR A 29 -4.47 -2.94 7.14
C THR A 29 -5.45 -1.97 6.50
N GLN A 30 -5.00 -0.74 6.21
CA GLN A 30 -5.85 0.29 5.61
C GLN A 30 -6.26 -0.05 4.18
N ALA A 31 -5.39 -0.71 3.40
CA ALA A 31 -5.71 -1.13 2.05
C ALA A 31 -6.79 -2.23 2.04
N HIS A 32 -6.73 -3.20 2.95
CA HIS A 32 -7.80 -4.19 3.11
C HIS A 32 -9.11 -3.53 3.53
N GLN A 33 -9.09 -2.71 4.61
CA GLN A 33 -10.28 -2.01 5.08
C GLN A 33 -10.92 -1.13 4.00
N LEU A 34 -10.10 -0.46 3.18
CA LEU A 34 -10.61 0.35 2.07
C LEU A 34 -11.24 -0.50 0.97
N ALA A 35 -10.62 -1.63 0.60
CA ALA A 35 -11.18 -2.54 -0.40
C ALA A 35 -12.53 -3.09 0.07
N ASP A 36 -12.62 -3.52 1.32
CA ASP A 36 -13.85 -4.06 1.93
C ASP A 36 -14.94 -2.97 2.01
N ALA A 37 -14.59 -1.75 2.42
CA ALA A 37 -15.52 -0.64 2.47
C ALA A 37 -16.06 -0.26 1.08
N LEU A 38 -15.22 -0.28 0.03
CA LEU A 38 -15.66 -0.05 -1.35
C LEU A 38 -16.65 -1.13 -1.81
N VAL A 39 -16.37 -2.39 -1.49
CA VAL A 39 -17.26 -3.51 -1.83
C VAL A 39 -18.58 -3.39 -1.09
N ALA A 40 -18.56 -3.08 0.20
CA ALA A 40 -19.77 -2.86 1.01
C ALA A 40 -20.62 -1.70 0.47
N ALA A 41 -19.99 -0.65 -0.09
CA ALA A 41 -20.65 0.46 -0.77
C ALA A 41 -21.10 0.13 -2.22
N GLY A 42 -21.18 -1.15 -2.60
CA GLY A 42 -21.61 -1.57 -3.93
C GLY A 42 -20.61 -1.24 -5.05
N ARG A 43 -19.34 -0.96 -4.70
CA ARG A 43 -18.27 -0.63 -5.66
C ARG A 43 -17.27 -1.77 -5.73
N PRO A 44 -17.28 -2.59 -6.77
CA PRO A 44 -16.33 -3.69 -6.90
C PRO A 44 -14.89 -3.20 -6.79
N ALA A 45 -14.17 -3.69 -5.79
CA ALA A 45 -12.77 -3.36 -5.55
C ALA A 45 -11.96 -4.63 -5.27
N THR A 46 -10.66 -4.55 -5.46
CA THR A 46 -9.74 -5.66 -5.16
C THR A 46 -8.47 -5.09 -4.54
N TYR A 47 -8.07 -5.70 -3.42
CA TYR A 47 -6.79 -5.44 -2.78
C TYR A 47 -5.65 -6.08 -3.58
N HIS A 48 -4.58 -5.34 -3.79
CA HIS A 48 -3.36 -5.80 -4.44
C HIS A 48 -2.12 -5.46 -3.62
N ARG A 49 -1.37 -6.49 -3.25
CA ARG A 49 -0.09 -6.35 -2.55
C ARG A 49 1.05 -6.26 -3.55
N ASN A 50 1.62 -5.06 -3.71
CA ASN A 50 2.75 -4.82 -4.62
C ASN A 50 4.09 -4.92 -3.86
N ALA A 51 4.35 -6.09 -3.28
CA ALA A 51 5.60 -6.34 -2.54
C ALA A 51 6.80 -6.46 -3.49
N GLY A 52 7.95 -5.93 -3.07
CA GLY A 52 9.22 -6.02 -3.83
C GLY A 52 9.97 -7.36 -3.68
N GLY A 53 9.35 -8.40 -3.07
CA GLY A 53 9.94 -9.74 -3.02
C GLY A 53 11.07 -9.97 -2.01
N ARG A 54 11.43 -9.00 -1.16
CA ARG A 54 12.52 -9.13 -0.17
C ARG A 54 12.40 -10.40 0.68
N ARG A 55 11.20 -10.71 1.19
CA ARG A 55 10.96 -11.91 2.00
C ARG A 55 11.18 -13.21 1.22
N TRP A 56 10.85 -13.23 -0.06
CA TRP A 56 11.08 -14.38 -0.92
C TRP A 56 12.57 -14.57 -1.22
N LEU A 57 13.27 -13.48 -1.58
CA LEU A 57 14.71 -13.48 -1.78
C LEU A 57 15.48 -13.86 -0.50
N GLY A 58 15.04 -13.38 0.66
CA GLY A 58 15.60 -13.74 1.96
C GLY A 58 15.51 -15.25 2.22
N ARG A 59 14.34 -15.87 1.94
CA ARG A 59 14.17 -17.33 2.05
C ARG A 59 15.06 -18.12 1.11
N ILE A 60 15.27 -17.63 -0.11
CA ILE A 60 16.20 -18.26 -1.06
C ILE A 60 17.64 -18.13 -0.56
N ALA A 61 18.05 -16.95 -0.11
CA ALA A 61 19.38 -16.72 0.44
C ALA A 61 19.67 -17.65 1.61
N GLN A 62 18.73 -17.80 2.55
CA GLN A 62 18.83 -18.73 3.68
C GLN A 62 18.97 -20.20 3.22
N ARG A 63 18.20 -20.64 2.19
CA ARG A 63 18.34 -21.99 1.61
C ARG A 63 19.70 -22.23 0.95
N LEU A 64 20.34 -21.16 0.47
CA LEU A 64 21.68 -21.19 -0.11
C LEU A 64 22.80 -20.94 0.92
N GLY A 65 22.49 -21.01 2.22
CA GLY A 65 23.46 -20.81 3.29
C GLY A 65 23.95 -19.36 3.43
N ARG A 66 23.24 -18.38 2.86
CA ARG A 66 23.57 -16.96 2.98
C ARG A 66 22.68 -16.30 4.03
N PRO A 67 23.22 -15.43 4.90
CA PRO A 67 22.43 -14.81 5.98
C PRO A 67 21.33 -13.85 5.47
N ASP A 68 21.53 -13.24 4.31
CA ASP A 68 20.55 -12.33 3.72
C ASP A 68 20.63 -12.27 2.17
N ALA A 69 19.59 -11.72 1.55
CA ALA A 69 19.49 -11.54 0.11
C ALA A 69 20.53 -10.55 -0.45
N GLN A 70 20.93 -9.55 0.35
CA GLN A 70 21.91 -8.55 -0.07
C GLN A 70 23.29 -9.15 -0.25
N ARG A 71 23.66 -10.14 0.58
CA ARG A 71 24.92 -10.89 0.42
C ARG A 71 24.91 -11.85 -0.76
N LEU A 72 23.71 -12.24 -1.23
CA LEU A 72 23.56 -13.12 -2.38
C LEU A 72 23.75 -12.37 -3.71
N VAL A 73 23.08 -11.23 -3.88
CA VAL A 73 22.99 -10.52 -5.18
C VAL A 73 23.60 -9.12 -5.15
N GLY A 74 24.17 -8.71 -4.03
CA GLY A 74 24.65 -7.36 -3.82
C GLY A 74 23.50 -6.35 -3.62
N ARG A 75 23.85 -5.13 -3.28
CA ARG A 75 22.88 -4.04 -3.03
C ARG A 75 22.11 -3.65 -4.28
N ASP A 76 22.84 -3.42 -5.38
CA ASP A 76 22.23 -2.99 -6.65
C ASP A 76 21.39 -4.10 -7.27
N GLY A 77 21.84 -5.35 -7.18
CA GLY A 77 21.08 -6.50 -7.61
C GLY A 77 19.77 -6.67 -6.83
N LEU A 78 19.79 -6.47 -5.52
CA LEU A 78 18.58 -6.50 -4.69
C LEU A 78 17.59 -5.42 -5.11
N LEU A 79 18.05 -4.16 -5.31
CA LEU A 79 17.20 -3.06 -5.77
C LEU A 79 16.61 -3.32 -7.16
N ALA A 80 17.40 -3.91 -8.07
CA ALA A 80 16.93 -4.28 -9.40
C ALA A 80 15.83 -5.36 -9.33
N VAL A 81 16.06 -6.43 -8.58
CA VAL A 81 15.06 -7.51 -8.41
C VAL A 81 13.79 -6.98 -7.75
N GLU A 82 13.90 -6.16 -6.70
CA GLU A 82 12.74 -5.52 -6.07
C GLU A 82 11.96 -4.66 -7.06
N SER A 83 12.65 -3.90 -7.90
CA SER A 83 12.02 -3.06 -8.92
C SER A 83 11.24 -3.90 -9.92
N VAL A 84 11.84 -4.98 -10.43
CA VAL A 84 11.19 -5.88 -11.40
C VAL A 84 9.99 -6.58 -10.79
N LEU A 85 10.12 -7.16 -9.60
CA LEU A 85 9.02 -7.88 -8.94
C LEU A 85 7.85 -6.95 -8.62
N ARG A 86 8.12 -5.72 -8.18
CA ARG A 86 7.08 -4.72 -7.94
C ARG A 86 6.45 -4.27 -9.25
N TRP A 87 7.25 -4.08 -10.30
CA TRP A 87 6.76 -3.74 -11.63
C TRP A 87 5.77 -4.80 -12.12
N LEU A 88 6.14 -6.09 -12.05
CA LEU A 88 5.27 -7.21 -12.42
C LEU A 88 3.99 -7.26 -11.56
N ALA A 89 4.11 -7.06 -10.25
CA ALA A 89 2.95 -7.04 -9.36
C ALA A 89 1.95 -5.93 -9.73
N ILE A 90 2.45 -4.72 -10.02
CA ILE A 90 1.61 -3.60 -10.47
C ILE A 90 0.98 -3.90 -11.82
N ALA A 91 1.74 -4.44 -12.79
CA ALA A 91 1.23 -4.82 -14.10
C ALA A 91 0.06 -5.81 -13.98
N LEU A 92 0.26 -6.89 -13.24
CA LEU A 92 -0.76 -7.91 -13.02
C LEU A 92 -2.00 -7.35 -12.31
N ALA A 93 -1.81 -6.50 -11.30
CA ALA A 93 -2.89 -5.84 -10.60
C ALA A 93 -3.73 -4.94 -11.53
N LEU A 94 -3.08 -4.13 -12.35
CA LEU A 94 -3.75 -3.23 -13.30
C LEU A 94 -4.47 -4.02 -14.40
N ILE A 95 -3.85 -5.07 -14.95
CA ILE A 95 -4.48 -5.95 -15.95
C ILE A 95 -5.72 -6.64 -15.34
N SER A 96 -5.57 -7.23 -14.15
CA SER A 96 -6.69 -7.85 -13.45
C SER A 96 -7.86 -6.89 -13.26
N CYS A 97 -7.59 -5.68 -12.79
CA CYS A 97 -8.63 -4.67 -12.58
C CYS A 97 -9.23 -4.13 -13.88
N LEU A 98 -8.43 -4.05 -14.95
CA LEU A 98 -8.92 -3.67 -16.27
C LEU A 98 -9.90 -4.72 -16.80
N VAL A 99 -9.54 -6.00 -16.72
CA VAL A 99 -10.36 -7.13 -17.21
C VAL A 99 -11.64 -7.29 -16.38
N THR A 100 -11.53 -7.21 -15.05
CA THR A 100 -12.68 -7.42 -14.15
C THR A 100 -13.53 -6.16 -13.96
N GLY A 101 -13.02 -5.02 -14.39
CA GLY A 101 -13.68 -3.73 -14.16
C GLY A 101 -13.72 -3.32 -12.69
N ARG A 102 -12.87 -3.83 -11.82
CA ARG A 102 -12.81 -3.52 -10.39
C ARG A 102 -11.89 -2.34 -10.10
N THR A 103 -12.11 -1.68 -8.96
CA THR A 103 -11.19 -0.66 -8.44
C THR A 103 -9.95 -1.37 -7.86
N ALA A 104 -8.77 -0.95 -8.28
CA ALA A 104 -7.51 -1.44 -7.74
C ALA A 104 -7.15 -0.68 -6.45
N VAL A 105 -7.15 -1.34 -5.30
CA VAL A 105 -6.60 -0.81 -4.05
C VAL A 105 -5.19 -1.37 -3.87
N MET A 106 -4.20 -0.51 -4.11
CA MET A 106 -2.79 -0.88 -4.18
C MET A 106 -2.09 -0.66 -2.83
N ASP A 107 -1.67 -1.74 -2.17
CA ASP A 107 -0.70 -1.67 -1.06
C ASP A 107 0.70 -1.57 -1.66
N ARG A 108 1.24 -0.37 -1.70
CA ARG A 108 2.45 0.11 -2.40
C ARG A 108 2.24 0.34 -3.91
N TYR A 109 2.97 1.30 -4.45
CA TYR A 109 3.01 1.64 -5.88
C TYR A 109 4.42 2.10 -6.27
N SER A 110 4.61 2.66 -7.47
CA SER A 110 5.90 3.12 -8.00
C SER A 110 6.66 4.06 -7.05
N ALA A 111 5.96 5.00 -6.38
CA ALA A 111 6.56 5.92 -5.41
C ALA A 111 7.30 5.20 -4.27
N CYS A 112 6.81 4.01 -3.84
CA CYS A 112 7.53 3.21 -2.84
C CYS A 112 8.89 2.72 -3.36
N GLN A 113 8.99 2.43 -4.66
CA GLN A 113 10.27 2.04 -5.25
C GLN A 113 11.23 3.23 -5.34
N TYR A 114 10.73 4.40 -5.74
CA TYR A 114 11.56 5.60 -5.80
C TYR A 114 12.08 6.01 -4.43
N ALA A 115 11.23 6.00 -3.40
CA ALA A 115 11.64 6.26 -2.03
C ALA A 115 12.66 5.23 -1.53
N SER A 116 12.45 3.94 -1.79
CA SER A 116 13.41 2.88 -1.43
C SER A 116 14.77 3.09 -2.08
N ILE A 117 14.80 3.39 -3.38
CA ILE A 117 16.05 3.63 -4.12
C ILE A 117 16.78 4.85 -3.55
N ARG A 118 16.07 5.95 -3.26
CA ARG A 118 16.65 7.16 -2.65
C ARG A 118 17.20 6.92 -1.27
N ALA A 119 16.46 6.22 -0.41
CA ALA A 119 16.90 5.87 0.93
C ALA A 119 18.20 5.04 0.91
N HIS A 120 18.44 4.28 -0.16
CA HIS A 120 19.69 3.58 -0.39
C HIS A 120 20.78 4.44 -1.09
N GLY A 121 20.53 5.72 -1.41
CA GLY A 121 21.47 6.59 -2.12
C GLY A 121 21.63 6.26 -3.62
N GLY A 122 20.66 5.56 -4.21
CA GLY A 122 20.72 5.03 -5.57
C GLY A 122 20.18 5.99 -6.66
N HIS A 123 20.55 7.26 -6.69
CA HIS A 123 19.98 8.26 -7.62
C HIS A 123 20.05 7.86 -9.12
N ARG A 124 21.06 7.12 -9.54
CA ARG A 124 21.16 6.62 -10.92
C ARG A 124 20.07 5.59 -11.22
N TRP A 125 19.82 4.69 -10.29
CA TRP A 125 18.78 3.66 -10.38
C TRP A 125 17.37 4.24 -10.34
N GLU A 126 17.17 5.37 -9.66
CA GLU A 126 15.86 6.05 -9.64
C GLU A 126 15.45 6.51 -11.03
N ARG A 127 16.37 7.07 -11.82
CA ARG A 127 16.06 7.51 -13.20
C ARG A 127 15.64 6.32 -14.06
N LEU A 128 16.34 5.21 -13.95
CA LEU A 128 16.01 3.98 -14.69
C LEU A 128 14.66 3.41 -14.23
N ALA A 129 14.42 3.33 -12.93
CA ALA A 129 13.15 2.89 -12.38
C ALA A 129 12.00 3.79 -12.87
N ARG A 130 12.15 5.11 -12.83
CA ARG A 130 11.14 6.06 -13.34
C ARG A 130 10.84 5.82 -14.81
N ALA A 131 11.85 5.56 -15.65
CA ALA A 131 11.64 5.23 -17.05
C ALA A 131 10.80 3.95 -17.21
N GLY A 132 11.13 2.89 -16.48
CA GLY A 132 10.40 1.62 -16.52
C GLY A 132 8.96 1.71 -15.98
N TYR A 133 8.72 2.53 -14.94
CA TYR A 133 7.39 2.68 -14.34
C TYR A 133 6.48 3.68 -15.09
N ARG A 134 7.02 4.46 -16.04
CA ARG A 134 6.21 5.43 -16.84
C ARG A 134 5.10 4.78 -17.65
N VAL A 135 5.18 3.49 -17.92
CA VAL A 135 4.13 2.74 -18.65
C VAL A 135 2.84 2.59 -17.81
N PHE A 136 2.93 2.75 -16.50
CA PHE A 136 1.77 2.62 -15.64
C PHE A 136 1.04 3.96 -15.46
N PRO A 137 -0.30 3.95 -15.49
CA PRO A 137 -1.08 5.12 -15.15
C PRO A 137 -0.83 5.48 -13.68
N GLN A 138 -0.79 6.77 -13.37
CA GLN A 138 -0.75 7.22 -11.98
C GLN A 138 -2.08 6.87 -11.29
N PRO A 139 -2.05 6.42 -10.01
CA PRO A 139 -3.27 6.23 -9.23
C PRO A 139 -4.06 7.53 -9.17
N GLN A 140 -5.39 7.43 -9.21
CA GLN A 140 -6.25 8.62 -9.12
C GLN A 140 -6.12 9.31 -7.77
N VAL A 141 -5.81 8.53 -6.73
CA VAL A 141 -5.54 9.01 -5.38
C VAL A 141 -4.36 8.22 -4.81
N THR A 142 -3.42 8.93 -4.20
CA THR A 142 -2.31 8.31 -3.47
C THR A 142 -2.30 8.85 -2.04
N PHE A 143 -2.53 7.98 -1.07
CA PHE A 143 -2.43 8.29 0.35
C PHE A 143 -1.02 7.98 0.86
N LEU A 144 -0.35 8.96 1.43
CA LEU A 144 0.88 8.76 2.19
C LEU A 144 0.52 8.64 3.67
N LEU A 145 0.62 7.44 4.21
CA LEU A 145 0.43 7.15 5.62
C LEU A 145 1.67 7.64 6.39
N SER A 146 1.57 8.87 6.89
CA SER A 146 2.64 9.53 7.64
C SER A 146 2.67 9.00 9.06
N LEU A 147 3.82 8.50 9.48
CA LEU A 147 4.05 7.97 10.82
C LEU A 147 5.47 8.35 11.27
N ASP A 148 5.61 8.72 12.52
CA ASP A 148 6.94 8.94 13.12
C ASP A 148 7.79 7.66 13.01
N PRO A 149 9.04 7.73 12.51
CA PRO A 149 9.89 6.56 12.33
C PRO A 149 10.15 5.78 13.63
N ALA A 150 10.21 6.45 14.79
CA ALA A 150 10.39 5.76 16.06
C ALA A 150 9.14 4.98 16.48
N GLU A 151 7.94 5.52 16.19
CA GLU A 151 6.69 4.78 16.42
C GLU A 151 6.56 3.62 15.42
N ALA A 152 6.93 3.81 14.16
CA ALA A 152 6.97 2.76 13.16
C ALA A 152 7.89 1.61 13.60
N TYR A 153 9.08 1.93 14.10
CA TYR A 153 10.03 0.96 14.64
C TYR A 153 9.42 0.17 15.82
N ARG A 154 8.81 0.87 16.80
CA ARG A 154 8.12 0.21 17.92
C ARG A 154 7.01 -0.74 17.49
N ARG A 155 6.24 -0.38 16.46
CA ARG A 155 5.17 -1.23 15.89
C ARG A 155 5.72 -2.47 15.19
N ILE A 156 6.85 -2.34 14.49
CA ILE A 156 7.52 -3.45 13.82
C ILE A 156 8.07 -4.43 14.86
N GLU A 157 8.79 -3.95 15.86
CA GLU A 157 9.35 -4.77 16.94
C GLU A 157 8.26 -5.53 17.72
N ARG A 158 7.16 -4.85 18.07
CA ARG A 158 6.02 -5.51 18.74
C ARG A 158 5.40 -6.62 17.89
N ARG A 159 5.45 -6.51 16.57
CA ARG A 159 4.92 -7.50 15.65
C ARG A 159 5.85 -8.71 15.46
N GLY A 160 7.15 -8.53 15.63
CA GLY A 160 8.17 -9.60 15.58
C GLY A 160 8.32 -10.30 14.23
N THR A 161 7.73 -9.77 13.14
CA THR A 161 7.71 -10.43 11.82
C THR A 161 8.70 -9.86 10.83
N ASP A 162 9.18 -8.66 11.03
CA ASP A 162 10.13 -7.92 10.21
C ASP A 162 11.14 -7.22 11.12
N HIS A 163 12.34 -7.00 10.62
CA HIS A 163 13.38 -6.26 11.32
C HIS A 163 13.88 -5.15 10.41
N GLU A 164 13.43 -3.94 10.68
CA GLU A 164 13.90 -2.74 10.00
C GLU A 164 14.56 -1.82 11.03
N THR A 165 15.70 -1.26 10.70
CA THR A 165 16.38 -0.35 11.62
C THR A 165 15.71 1.01 11.65
N LEU A 166 15.77 1.70 12.81
CA LEU A 166 15.27 3.07 12.93
C LEU A 166 15.92 4.01 11.89
N GLY A 167 17.23 3.86 11.65
CA GLY A 167 17.94 4.64 10.63
C GLY A 167 17.37 4.44 9.22
N TRP A 168 17.01 3.21 8.86
CA TRP A 168 16.36 2.90 7.60
C TRP A 168 14.97 3.56 7.49
N LEU A 169 14.15 3.45 8.53
CA LEU A 169 12.80 4.05 8.54
C LEU A 169 12.86 5.57 8.44
N THR A 170 13.82 6.21 9.11
CA THR A 170 14.07 7.66 9.00
C THR A 170 14.51 8.05 7.60
N ALA A 171 15.45 7.31 7.00
CA ALA A 171 15.89 7.55 5.63
C ALA A 171 14.74 7.36 4.62
N ALA A 172 13.88 6.37 4.82
CA ALA A 172 12.72 6.13 3.97
C ALA A 172 11.67 7.24 4.08
N ASP A 173 11.35 7.73 5.29
CA ASP A 173 10.43 8.87 5.47
C ASP A 173 10.96 10.12 4.78
N THR A 174 12.24 10.45 5.01
CA THR A 174 12.91 11.56 4.34
C THR A 174 12.86 11.42 2.81
N ALA A 175 13.08 10.20 2.31
CA ALA A 175 13.02 9.92 0.88
C ALA A 175 11.63 10.14 0.30
N TYR A 176 10.54 9.73 0.99
CA TYR A 176 9.17 10.02 0.54
C TYR A 176 8.91 11.52 0.43
N ARG A 177 9.31 12.31 1.44
CA ARG A 177 9.13 13.77 1.47
C ARG A 177 9.93 14.49 0.37
N ALA A 178 11.05 13.91 -0.04
CA ALA A 178 11.91 14.44 -1.10
C ALA A 178 11.47 14.04 -2.52
N LEU A 179 10.43 13.21 -2.69
CA LEU A 179 9.94 12.84 -4.03
C LEU A 179 9.28 14.04 -4.73
N PRO A 180 9.50 14.24 -6.03
CA PRO A 180 8.80 15.26 -6.80
C PRO A 180 7.27 15.13 -6.75
N GLU A 181 6.77 13.90 -6.56
CA GLU A 181 5.35 13.58 -6.45
C GLU A 181 4.75 13.92 -5.08
N TYR A 182 5.57 14.21 -4.07
CA TYR A 182 5.10 14.45 -2.69
C TYR A 182 3.95 15.46 -2.60
N PRO A 183 3.95 16.59 -3.33
CA PRO A 183 2.84 17.56 -3.27
C PRO A 183 1.50 17.01 -3.78
N THR A 184 1.52 15.89 -4.51
CA THR A 184 0.30 15.25 -5.03
C THR A 184 -0.28 14.19 -4.08
N PHE A 185 0.43 13.84 -3.02
CA PHE A 185 -0.02 12.85 -2.05
C PHE A 185 -0.97 13.46 -1.04
N ILE A 186 -2.01 12.72 -0.70
CA ILE A 186 -2.87 13.03 0.43
C ILE A 186 -2.19 12.46 1.69
N LEU A 187 -1.79 13.35 2.58
CA LEU A 187 -1.15 12.97 3.85
C LEU A 187 -2.22 12.52 4.83
N VAL A 188 -2.03 11.33 5.41
CA VAL A 188 -2.90 10.76 6.44
C VAL A 188 -2.05 10.45 7.66
N ASP A 189 -2.43 10.99 8.81
CA ASP A 189 -1.76 10.75 10.09
C ASP A 189 -2.02 9.31 10.56
N ALA A 190 -1.03 8.43 10.35
CA ALA A 190 -1.07 7.03 10.75
C ALA A 190 -0.68 6.79 12.23
N GLY A 191 -0.42 7.85 12.99
CA GLY A 191 -0.24 7.80 14.44
C GLY A 191 -1.55 7.54 15.18
N ARG A 192 -2.68 7.89 14.56
CA ARG A 192 -4.02 7.73 15.11
C ARG A 192 -4.48 6.26 15.15
N PRO A 193 -5.55 5.96 15.90
CA PRO A 193 -6.22 4.65 15.85
C PRO A 193 -6.61 4.25 14.43
N ALA A 194 -6.55 2.94 14.13
CA ALA A 194 -6.73 2.44 12.76
C ALA A 194 -8.09 2.78 12.15
N ASP A 195 -9.15 2.85 12.97
CA ASP A 195 -10.50 3.23 12.57
C ASP A 195 -10.60 4.72 12.21
N GLU A 196 -9.91 5.60 12.91
CA GLU A 196 -9.83 7.02 12.58
C GLU A 196 -9.08 7.25 11.26
N VAL A 197 -7.95 6.56 11.07
CA VAL A 197 -7.20 6.56 9.80
C VAL A 197 -8.11 6.11 8.66
N SER A 198 -8.87 5.02 8.86
CA SER A 198 -9.82 4.52 7.87
C SER A 198 -10.94 5.52 7.58
N LYS A 199 -11.49 6.20 8.59
CA LYS A 199 -12.49 7.27 8.42
C LYS A 199 -11.93 8.43 7.62
N GLN A 200 -10.70 8.87 7.89
CA GLN A 200 -10.03 9.94 7.17
C GLN A 200 -9.82 9.58 5.69
N ILE A 201 -9.36 8.36 5.39
CA ILE A 201 -9.20 7.87 4.01
C ILE A 201 -10.55 7.89 3.28
N ARG A 202 -11.62 7.37 3.88
CA ARG A 202 -12.96 7.37 3.29
C ARG A 202 -13.50 8.77 3.08
N HIS A 203 -13.26 9.69 4.01
CA HIS A 203 -13.67 11.08 3.87
C HIS A 203 -13.06 11.74 2.62
N HIS A 204 -11.78 11.53 2.36
CA HIS A 204 -11.12 12.01 1.13
C HIS A 204 -11.68 11.36 -0.14
N LEU A 205 -12.31 10.21 -0.03
CA LEU A 205 -12.94 9.50 -1.14
C LEU A 205 -14.47 9.69 -1.19
N ALA A 206 -15.03 10.62 -0.42
CA ALA A 206 -16.49 10.85 -0.29
C ALA A 206 -17.19 11.03 -1.66
N ASP A 207 -16.55 11.72 -2.61
CA ASP A 207 -17.09 11.90 -3.97
C ASP A 207 -17.29 10.58 -4.72
N TRP A 208 -16.58 9.54 -4.33
CA TRP A 208 -16.67 8.20 -4.92
C TRP A 208 -17.53 7.26 -4.09
N PHE A 209 -17.66 7.44 -2.77
CA PHE A 209 -18.55 6.63 -1.92
C PHE A 209 -20.02 7.07 -2.04
N GLY A 210 -20.31 8.34 -2.15
CA GLY A 210 -21.62 8.92 -1.95
C GLY A 210 -21.68 9.61 -0.59
N ALA A 211 -22.31 10.77 -0.52
CA ALA A 211 -22.29 11.63 0.68
C ALA A 211 -22.87 10.96 1.94
N ASP A 212 -23.86 10.07 1.77
CA ASP A 212 -24.56 9.41 2.89
C ASP A 212 -23.74 8.26 3.50
N GLU A 213 -22.92 7.57 2.69
CA GLU A 213 -22.09 6.44 3.14
C GLU A 213 -20.75 6.86 3.73
N ALA A 214 -20.23 8.03 3.35
CA ALA A 214 -19.01 8.59 3.92
C ALA A 214 -19.20 9.02 5.39
N ALA A 215 -20.42 9.40 5.77
CA ALA A 215 -20.80 9.79 7.12
C ALA A 215 -21.25 8.62 8.00
N ALA A 216 -21.81 7.57 7.41
CA ALA A 216 -22.20 6.37 8.14
C ALA A 216 -20.94 5.54 8.44
N GLY A 217 -20.54 5.52 9.71
CA GLY A 217 -19.56 4.56 10.21
C GLY A 217 -20.13 3.14 10.00
N LEU A 218 -19.74 2.45 8.93
CA LEU A 218 -20.05 1.04 8.78
C LEU A 218 -19.56 0.29 10.02
N PRO A 219 -20.40 -0.59 10.62
CA PRO A 219 -19.97 -1.40 11.75
C PRO A 219 -18.77 -2.23 11.33
N LEU A 220 -17.76 -2.24 12.18
CA LEU A 220 -16.64 -3.15 12.06
C LEU A 220 -17.22 -4.57 12.15
N THR A 221 -17.27 -5.29 11.06
CA THR A 221 -17.39 -6.74 11.13
C THR A 221 -16.11 -7.25 11.73
N THR A 222 -16.12 -7.45 13.02
CA THR A 222 -15.13 -8.21 13.76
C THR A 222 -15.19 -9.64 13.21
N GLY A 223 -14.35 -9.92 12.22
CA GLY A 223 -14.11 -11.29 11.77
C GLY A 223 -13.27 -11.98 12.83
N GLU A 224 -13.90 -12.37 13.93
CA GLU A 224 -13.41 -13.46 14.77
C GLU A 224 -13.43 -14.71 13.90
N ARG A 225 -12.32 -15.02 13.27
CA ARG A 225 -12.07 -16.39 12.85
C ARG A 225 -11.74 -17.16 14.12
N GLU A 226 -12.77 -17.76 14.66
CA GLU A 226 -12.71 -18.78 15.70
C GLU A 226 -11.70 -19.83 15.26
N ASN A 227 -10.58 -19.87 15.98
CA ASN A 227 -9.55 -20.89 15.88
C ASN A 227 -10.15 -22.17 16.50
N GLN A 228 -10.78 -23.01 15.69
CA GLN A 228 -11.15 -24.34 16.15
C GLN A 228 -9.88 -25.18 16.33
N PRO A 229 -9.60 -25.69 17.53
CA PRO A 229 -8.55 -26.66 17.72
C PRO A 229 -8.98 -27.99 17.08
N GLU A 230 -8.20 -28.47 16.12
CA GLU A 230 -8.30 -29.86 15.66
C GLU A 230 -8.08 -30.80 16.85
N SER A 231 -9.18 -31.37 17.33
CA SER A 231 -9.12 -32.46 18.28
C SER A 231 -8.56 -33.72 17.62
N LEU A 232 -7.45 -34.19 18.14
CA LEU A 232 -6.90 -35.53 17.96
C LEU A 232 -8.03 -36.59 17.84
N LYS A 233 -8.03 -37.33 16.77
CA LYS A 233 -8.60 -38.67 16.76
C LYS A 233 -7.47 -39.68 16.71
N SER A 234 -7.15 -40.21 17.89
CA SER A 234 -6.51 -41.50 18.04
C SER A 234 -7.58 -42.58 18.02
N ALA A 235 -7.49 -43.52 17.10
CA ALA A 235 -7.79 -44.94 17.22
C ALA A 235 -7.25 -45.65 15.98
#